data_a4dc2d7a998a3b404b0e13b665a70cf4
#
_entry.id   a4dc2d7a998a3b404b0e13b665a70cf4
#
_cell.length_a   1.000
_cell.length_b   1.000
_cell.length_c   1.000
_cell.angle_alpha   90.00
_cell.angle_beta   90.00
_cell.angle_gamma   90.00
#
_symmetry.space_group_name_H-M   'P 1'
#
loop_
_entity.id
_entity.type
_entity.pdbx_description
1 polymer ?
#
loop_
_entity_poly.entity_id
_entity_poly.type
_entity_poly.pdbx_seq_one_letter_code
_entity_poly.pdbx_strand_id
1 'polypeptide(L)'
;MSHRKFEKPRKGNLGFLPKRRTRHHSGRIRSFPKDNSAVAPHLTAFAGIKAGMTHVVREYARTGSLLNKKEKVEPVTIIETPPMRVVGMVGYVETLRGLRSLTSYFAGSLTESFKRRLYKNWFRSKRKAFSKYQDSLKSDAKKSE
;
A
#
# COMPACT_ATOMS: atom_id res chain seq x y z
N MET A 1 -44.55 -3.29 -18.55
CA MET A 1 -43.49 -4.02 -17.81
C MET A 1 -43.72 -5.51 -17.98
N SER A 2 -42.77 -6.29 -18.46
CA SER A 2 -42.91 -7.73 -18.59
C SER A 2 -42.70 -8.42 -17.25
N HIS A 3 -43.70 -9.15 -16.77
CA HIS A 3 -43.62 -9.97 -15.60
C HIS A 3 -42.91 -11.31 -15.90
N ARG A 4 -41.99 -11.70 -15.05
CA ARG A 4 -41.35 -13.00 -15.13
C ARG A 4 -42.32 -14.08 -14.63
N LYS A 5 -42.68 -15.03 -15.51
CA LYS A 5 -43.64 -16.09 -15.17
C LYS A 5 -43.10 -17.11 -14.14
N PHE A 6 -41.78 -17.35 -14.10
CA PHE A 6 -41.18 -18.34 -13.25
C PHE A 6 -40.05 -17.72 -12.40
N GLU A 7 -39.98 -18.14 -11.17
CA GLU A 7 -38.87 -17.78 -10.28
C GLU A 7 -37.54 -18.37 -10.80
N LYS A 8 -36.50 -17.58 -10.74
CA LYS A 8 -35.14 -18.01 -11.12
C LYS A 8 -34.14 -17.39 -10.19
N PRO A 9 -33.22 -18.19 -9.63
CA PRO A 9 -32.16 -17.67 -8.78
C PRO A 9 -31.36 -16.57 -9.48
N ARG A 10 -30.98 -15.58 -8.72
CA ARG A 10 -30.12 -14.51 -9.23
C ARG A 10 -28.74 -15.04 -9.56
N LYS A 11 -28.17 -14.64 -10.71
CA LYS A 11 -26.80 -14.95 -11.10
C LYS A 11 -25.84 -13.84 -10.63
N GLY A 12 -24.64 -14.25 -10.21
CA GLY A 12 -23.57 -13.35 -9.82
C GLY A 12 -23.53 -13.02 -8.31
N ASN A 13 -22.40 -12.57 -7.87
CA ASN A 13 -22.15 -12.18 -6.49
C ASN A 13 -22.48 -10.70 -6.27
N LEU A 14 -23.35 -10.41 -5.30
CA LEU A 14 -23.76 -9.04 -4.96
C LEU A 14 -22.67 -8.25 -4.25
N GLY A 15 -21.66 -8.91 -3.69
CA GLY A 15 -20.50 -8.24 -3.06
C GLY A 15 -19.65 -7.39 -4.01
N PHE A 16 -19.81 -7.59 -5.33
CA PHE A 16 -19.16 -6.79 -6.37
C PHE A 16 -20.05 -5.70 -6.97
N LEU A 17 -21.17 -5.41 -6.35
CA LEU A 17 -22.09 -4.36 -6.77
C LEU A 17 -22.16 -3.22 -5.74
N PRO A 18 -22.49 -2.00 -6.17
CA PRO A 18 -22.64 -1.53 -7.55
C PRO A 18 -21.30 -1.42 -8.30
N LYS A 19 -21.28 -1.76 -9.57
CA LYS A 19 -20.11 -1.58 -10.44
C LYS A 19 -19.97 -0.09 -10.77
N ARG A 20 -19.11 0.61 -10.08
CA ARG A 20 -18.82 2.01 -10.37
C ARG A 20 -17.33 2.32 -10.19
N ARG A 21 -16.88 3.38 -10.84
CA ARG A 21 -15.49 3.83 -10.74
C ARG A 21 -15.18 4.30 -9.32
N THR A 22 -14.00 3.98 -8.83
CA THR A 22 -13.52 4.52 -7.56
C THR A 22 -13.30 6.04 -7.67
N ARG A 23 -13.57 6.75 -6.58
CA ARG A 23 -13.31 8.20 -6.47
C ARG A 23 -11.88 8.50 -6.02
N HIS A 24 -11.16 7.52 -5.55
CA HIS A 24 -9.81 7.69 -5.02
C HIS A 24 -8.79 7.24 -6.06
N HIS A 25 -7.76 8.05 -6.25
CA HIS A 25 -6.67 7.75 -7.17
C HIS A 25 -5.80 6.58 -6.70
N SER A 26 -5.58 6.46 -5.39
CA SER A 26 -4.81 5.38 -4.78
C SER A 26 -5.63 4.64 -3.72
N GLY A 27 -5.39 3.33 -3.61
CA GLY A 27 -5.99 2.51 -2.56
C GLY A 27 -5.47 2.89 -1.17
N ARG A 28 -6.22 2.55 -0.14
CA ARG A 28 -5.81 2.68 1.25
C ARG A 28 -5.60 1.32 1.87
N ILE A 29 -4.44 1.11 2.46
CA ILE A 29 -4.17 -0.07 3.28
C ILE A 29 -4.85 0.13 4.63
N ARG A 30 -5.79 -0.74 4.98
CA ARG A 30 -6.57 -0.65 6.22
C ARG A 30 -5.91 -1.32 7.40
N SER A 31 -5.10 -2.35 7.15
CA SER A 31 -4.34 -3.04 8.19
C SER A 31 -3.01 -3.52 7.62
N PHE A 32 -1.99 -3.46 8.44
CA PHE A 32 -0.69 -4.05 8.17
C PHE A 32 -0.52 -5.35 8.98
N PRO A 33 0.39 -6.25 8.61
CA PRO A 33 0.76 -7.39 9.44
C PRO A 33 1.19 -6.92 10.84
N LYS A 34 0.97 -7.76 11.84
CA LYS A 34 1.48 -7.49 13.19
C LYS A 34 3.00 -7.51 13.18
N ASP A 35 3.60 -6.57 13.89
CA ASP A 35 5.05 -6.54 14.09
C ASP A 35 5.54 -7.76 14.85
N ASN A 36 6.70 -8.25 14.42
CA ASN A 36 7.43 -9.29 15.12
C ASN A 36 8.79 -8.72 15.56
N SER A 37 8.97 -8.54 16.84
CA SER A 37 10.21 -7.99 17.44
C SER A 37 11.45 -8.85 17.19
N ALA A 38 11.29 -10.13 16.83
CA ALA A 38 12.38 -11.05 16.51
C ALA A 38 12.95 -10.85 15.09
N VAL A 39 12.26 -10.11 14.25
CA VAL A 39 12.66 -9.89 12.84
C VAL A 39 13.17 -8.46 12.69
N ALA A 40 14.26 -8.31 11.94
CA ALA A 40 14.79 -6.98 11.62
C ALA A 40 13.74 -6.10 10.93
N PRO A 41 13.77 -4.77 11.12
CA PRO A 41 12.85 -3.85 10.47
C PRO A 41 12.85 -4.04 8.95
N HIS A 42 11.66 -4.19 8.36
CA HIS A 42 11.48 -4.42 6.93
C HIS A 42 10.19 -3.76 6.43
N LEU A 43 10.09 -3.60 5.11
CA LEU A 43 8.87 -3.10 4.49
C LEU A 43 7.81 -4.20 4.44
N THR A 44 6.60 -3.90 4.90
CA THR A 44 5.45 -4.80 4.87
C THR A 44 4.51 -4.55 3.70
N ALA A 45 4.74 -3.48 2.93
CA ALA A 45 4.00 -3.16 1.72
C ALA A 45 4.91 -2.45 0.71
N PHE A 46 4.57 -2.61 -0.57
CA PHE A 46 5.25 -1.92 -1.66
C PHE A 46 4.22 -1.34 -2.63
N ALA A 47 4.55 -0.21 -3.26
CA ALA A 47 3.71 0.39 -4.28
C ALA A 47 4.13 -0.09 -5.67
N GLY A 48 3.16 -0.51 -6.47
CA GLY A 48 3.39 -0.92 -7.85
C GLY A 48 2.32 -0.36 -8.78
N ILE A 49 2.64 -0.27 -10.04
CA ILE A 49 1.76 0.21 -11.10
C ILE A 49 1.38 -0.99 -11.97
N LYS A 50 0.08 -1.26 -12.11
CA LYS A 50 -0.43 -2.28 -13.02
C LYS A 50 -0.25 -1.81 -14.45
N ALA A 51 0.75 -2.36 -15.16
CA ALA A 51 1.06 -2.02 -16.54
C ALA A 51 0.11 -2.70 -17.54
N GLY A 52 -0.28 -3.95 -17.27
CA GLY A 52 -1.17 -4.70 -18.16
C GLY A 52 -1.30 -6.16 -17.75
N MET A 53 -1.86 -6.95 -18.66
CA MET A 53 -1.99 -8.40 -18.49
C MET A 53 -1.51 -9.12 -19.74
N THR A 54 -0.94 -10.30 -19.56
CA THR A 54 -0.49 -11.18 -20.64
C THR A 54 -0.68 -12.64 -20.26
N HIS A 55 -0.28 -13.55 -21.11
CA HIS A 55 -0.28 -14.97 -20.87
C HIS A 55 1.17 -15.47 -20.74
N VAL A 56 1.39 -16.41 -19.85
CA VAL A 56 2.66 -17.11 -19.68
C VAL A 56 2.44 -18.60 -19.81
N VAL A 57 3.27 -19.26 -20.59
CA VAL A 57 3.30 -20.71 -20.66
C VAL A 57 4.32 -21.20 -19.65
N ARG A 58 3.88 -22.05 -18.74
CA ARG A 58 4.76 -22.66 -17.74
C ARG A 58 4.49 -24.15 -17.57
N GLU A 59 5.49 -24.87 -17.16
CA GLU A 59 5.32 -26.25 -16.71
C GLU A 59 4.52 -26.30 -15.40
N TYR A 60 3.50 -27.11 -15.35
CA TYR A 60 2.63 -27.28 -14.19
C TYR A 60 3.16 -28.39 -13.29
N ALA A 61 3.81 -28.02 -12.20
CA ALA A 61 4.38 -28.94 -11.22
C ALA A 61 3.42 -29.14 -10.04
N ARG A 62 2.51 -30.13 -10.16
CA ARG A 62 1.64 -30.53 -9.06
C ARG A 62 1.47 -32.05 -9.05
N THR A 63 2.06 -32.69 -8.06
CA THR A 63 1.91 -34.15 -7.86
C THR A 63 0.44 -34.51 -7.66
N GLY A 64 -0.02 -35.62 -8.27
CA GLY A 64 -1.41 -36.08 -8.22
C GLY A 64 -2.36 -35.40 -9.23
N SER A 65 -1.89 -34.46 -10.06
CA SER A 65 -2.68 -33.86 -11.14
C SER A 65 -2.41 -34.52 -12.48
N LEU A 66 -3.45 -34.73 -13.30
CA LEU A 66 -3.34 -35.19 -14.70
C LEU A 66 -2.54 -34.21 -15.61
N LEU A 67 -2.36 -32.98 -15.16
CA LEU A 67 -1.60 -31.95 -15.85
C LEU A 67 -0.16 -31.85 -15.37
N ASN A 68 0.26 -32.69 -14.41
CA ASN A 68 1.63 -32.64 -13.89
C ASN A 68 2.66 -32.83 -15.01
N LYS A 69 3.69 -31.99 -15.03
CA LYS A 69 4.74 -31.91 -16.06
C LYS A 69 4.25 -31.56 -17.47
N LYS A 70 3.03 -31.06 -17.60
CA LYS A 70 2.51 -30.52 -18.88
C LYS A 70 2.58 -29.02 -18.90
N GLU A 71 2.71 -28.46 -20.09
CA GLU A 71 2.63 -27.02 -20.31
C GLU A 71 1.22 -26.51 -20.08
N LYS A 72 1.12 -25.41 -19.36
CA LYS A 72 -0.14 -24.72 -19.08
C LYS A 72 -0.01 -23.23 -19.37
N VAL A 73 -0.98 -22.69 -20.09
CA VAL A 73 -1.10 -21.26 -20.31
C VAL A 73 -1.83 -20.62 -19.14
N GLU A 74 -1.22 -19.65 -18.49
CA GLU A 74 -1.82 -18.91 -17.37
C GLU A 74 -1.82 -17.41 -17.63
N PRO A 75 -2.93 -16.71 -17.32
CA PRO A 75 -2.96 -15.26 -17.37
C PRO A 75 -2.16 -14.69 -16.22
N VAL A 76 -1.34 -13.68 -16.50
CA VAL A 76 -0.52 -12.98 -15.50
C VAL A 76 -0.71 -11.48 -15.63
N THR A 77 -0.63 -10.80 -14.50
CA THR A 77 -0.63 -9.34 -14.43
C THR A 77 0.80 -8.83 -14.34
N ILE A 78 1.16 -7.90 -15.20
CA ILE A 78 2.45 -7.21 -15.16
C ILE A 78 2.34 -6.03 -14.22
N ILE A 79 3.19 -6.02 -13.19
CA ILE A 79 3.28 -4.94 -12.21
C ILE A 79 4.68 -4.35 -12.28
N GLU A 80 4.76 -3.07 -12.58
CA GLU A 80 6.01 -2.30 -12.48
C GLU A 80 6.22 -1.82 -11.05
N THR A 81 7.42 -1.97 -10.55
CA THR A 81 7.79 -1.57 -9.18
C THR A 81 8.96 -0.57 -9.20
N PRO A 82 8.70 0.69 -9.58
CA PRO A 82 9.75 1.71 -9.51
C PRO A 82 10.25 1.89 -8.07
N PRO A 83 11.50 2.34 -7.88
CA PRO A 83 12.07 2.51 -6.56
C PRO A 83 11.26 3.53 -5.74
N MET A 84 11.01 3.20 -4.47
CA MET A 84 10.35 4.09 -3.53
C MET A 84 11.39 4.90 -2.77
N ARG A 85 11.10 6.17 -2.55
CA ARG A 85 11.89 7.05 -1.70
C ARG A 85 11.22 7.23 -0.36
N VAL A 86 11.94 6.96 0.72
CA VAL A 86 11.45 7.22 2.07
C VAL A 86 11.37 8.72 2.31
N VAL A 87 10.18 9.21 2.61
CA VAL A 87 9.90 10.63 2.88
C VAL A 87 9.86 10.96 4.38
N GLY A 88 9.68 9.94 5.20
CA GLY A 88 9.62 10.10 6.65
C GLY A 88 9.08 8.86 7.33
N MET A 89 8.93 8.94 8.64
CA MET A 89 8.36 7.90 9.48
C MET A 89 7.39 8.51 10.48
N VAL A 90 6.41 7.71 10.89
CA VAL A 90 5.45 8.06 11.93
C VAL A 90 5.67 7.12 13.09
N GLY A 91 6.01 7.68 14.25
CA GLY A 91 6.09 6.93 15.49
C GLY A 91 4.71 6.69 16.08
N TYR A 92 4.44 5.46 16.49
CA TYR A 92 3.22 5.06 17.17
C TYR A 92 3.52 4.63 18.60
N VAL A 93 2.58 4.87 19.48
CA VAL A 93 2.61 4.39 20.86
C VAL A 93 1.38 3.53 21.11
N GLU A 94 1.60 2.44 21.81
CA GLU A 94 0.52 1.56 22.24
C GLU A 94 -0.14 2.15 23.48
N THR A 95 -1.46 2.32 23.41
CA THR A 95 -2.28 2.81 24.53
C THR A 95 -3.38 1.81 24.83
N LEU A 96 -4.04 1.94 25.99
CA LEU A 96 -5.18 1.11 26.38
C LEU A 96 -6.34 1.14 25.37
N ARG A 97 -6.38 2.18 24.50
CA ARG A 97 -7.38 2.34 23.42
C ARG A 97 -6.86 1.91 22.04
N GLY A 98 -5.68 1.28 21.97
CA GLY A 98 -5.00 0.86 20.73
C GLY A 98 -3.84 1.77 20.34
N LEU A 99 -3.30 1.55 19.15
CA LEU A 99 -2.18 2.31 18.60
C LEU A 99 -2.58 3.75 18.28
N ARG A 100 -1.80 4.70 18.80
CA ARG A 100 -1.97 6.12 18.53
C ARG A 100 -0.67 6.71 17.97
N SER A 101 -0.77 7.55 16.94
CA SER A 101 0.37 8.28 16.41
C SER A 101 0.91 9.26 17.45
N LEU A 102 2.20 9.19 17.73
CA LEU A 102 2.89 10.09 18.64
C LEU A 102 3.43 11.30 17.90
N THR A 103 4.26 11.08 16.89
CA THR A 103 4.88 12.13 16.10
C THR A 103 5.29 11.64 14.70
N SER A 104 5.56 12.58 13.81
CA SER A 104 6.04 12.32 12.45
C SER A 104 7.38 12.99 12.23
N TYR A 105 8.34 12.25 11.71
CA TYR A 105 9.66 12.71 11.33
C TYR A 105 9.77 12.73 9.81
N PHE A 106 10.26 13.81 9.25
CA PHE A 106 10.42 13.96 7.80
C PHE A 106 11.89 13.98 7.40
N ALA A 107 12.20 13.39 6.25
CA ALA A 107 13.54 13.43 5.68
C ALA A 107 13.95 14.88 5.34
N GLY A 108 15.23 15.20 5.46
CA GLY A 108 15.72 16.55 5.17
C GLY A 108 15.68 16.91 3.67
N SER A 109 15.85 15.90 2.81
CA SER A 109 15.93 16.07 1.34
C SER A 109 14.60 15.81 0.64
N LEU A 110 13.56 16.57 0.98
CA LEU A 110 12.24 16.46 0.35
C LEU A 110 12.08 17.45 -0.81
N THR A 111 11.38 17.02 -1.86
CA THR A 111 11.04 17.90 -2.99
C THR A 111 9.99 18.95 -2.58
N GLU A 112 10.05 20.13 -3.20
CA GLU A 112 9.08 21.20 -2.94
C GLU A 112 7.64 20.76 -3.27
N SER A 113 7.45 20.00 -4.32
CA SER A 113 6.13 19.48 -4.71
C SER A 113 5.50 18.60 -3.62
N PHE A 114 6.31 17.76 -2.95
CA PHE A 114 5.85 16.96 -1.83
C PHE A 114 5.52 17.83 -0.61
N LYS A 115 6.38 18.75 -0.24
CA LYS A 115 6.18 19.65 0.89
C LYS A 115 4.88 20.46 0.76
N ARG A 116 4.59 20.96 -0.45
CA ARG A 116 3.37 21.71 -0.74
C ARG A 116 2.09 20.90 -0.60
N ARG A 117 2.13 19.60 -0.89
CA ARG A 117 0.97 18.70 -0.74
C ARG A 117 0.59 18.44 0.72
N LEU A 118 1.55 18.56 1.63
CA LEU A 118 1.29 18.31 3.06
C LEU A 118 0.46 19.42 3.70
N TYR A 119 0.59 20.66 3.23
CA TYR A 119 -0.12 21.82 3.75
C TYR A 119 -1.16 22.33 2.77
N LYS A 120 -2.41 22.44 3.22
CA LYS A 120 -3.49 23.06 2.42
C LYS A 120 -3.29 24.55 2.21
N ASN A 121 -2.77 25.25 3.23
CA ASN A 121 -2.51 26.69 3.23
C ASN A 121 -1.00 26.96 3.29
N TRP A 122 -0.28 26.51 2.28
CA TRP A 122 1.18 26.62 2.21
C TRP A 122 1.70 28.04 2.41
N PHE A 123 1.06 29.01 1.81
CA PHE A 123 1.47 30.42 1.86
C PHE A 123 1.38 31.04 3.27
N ARG A 124 0.49 30.54 4.15
CA ARG A 124 0.34 31.01 5.54
C ARG A 124 1.08 30.13 6.55
N SER A 125 1.56 28.98 6.15
CA SER A 125 2.15 28.01 7.08
C SER A 125 3.58 28.38 7.45
N LYS A 126 3.95 28.14 8.71
CA LYS A 126 5.34 28.25 9.20
C LYS A 126 6.20 27.02 8.85
N ARG A 127 5.66 26.04 8.17
CA ARG A 127 6.33 24.80 7.66
C ARG A 127 7.11 24.02 8.73
N LYS A 128 6.73 24.16 9.99
CA LYS A 128 7.44 23.57 11.14
C LYS A 128 7.48 22.02 11.12
N ALA A 129 6.58 21.34 10.41
CA ALA A 129 6.58 19.90 10.31
C ALA A 129 7.90 19.32 9.76
N PHE A 130 8.59 20.08 8.90
CA PHE A 130 9.84 19.63 8.28
C PHE A 130 11.09 19.97 9.09
N SER A 131 11.03 20.92 9.99
CA SER A 131 12.21 21.37 10.76
C SER A 131 12.19 20.95 12.22
N LYS A 132 11.00 20.73 12.81
CA LYS A 132 10.82 20.58 14.25
C LYS A 132 11.71 19.48 14.91
N TYR A 133 11.98 18.40 14.22
CA TYR A 133 12.71 17.25 14.76
C TYR A 133 14.02 16.94 14.02
N GLN A 134 14.45 17.80 13.08
CA GLN A 134 15.69 17.55 12.33
C GLN A 134 16.94 17.59 13.21
N ASP A 135 16.97 18.50 14.18
CA ASP A 135 18.12 18.67 15.05
C ASP A 135 18.23 17.51 16.08
N SER A 136 17.08 17.01 16.55
CA SER A 136 17.03 15.83 17.42
C SER A 136 17.56 14.57 16.72
N LEU A 137 17.12 14.34 15.47
CA LEU A 137 17.62 13.18 14.70
C LEU A 137 19.12 13.26 14.41
N LYS A 138 19.66 14.46 14.18
CA LYS A 138 21.10 14.65 13.98
C LYS A 138 21.89 14.42 15.26
N SER A 139 21.35 14.79 16.42
CA SER A 139 22.00 14.57 17.72
C SER A 139 22.02 13.09 18.11
N ASP A 140 20.95 12.37 17.80
CA ASP A 140 20.84 10.95 18.14
C ASP A 140 21.69 10.07 17.19
N ALA A 141 21.81 10.43 15.92
CA ALA A 141 22.72 9.78 14.98
C ALA A 141 24.19 9.89 15.42
N LYS A 142 24.60 11.04 15.96
CA LYS A 142 25.97 11.24 16.49
C LYS A 142 26.26 10.48 17.80
N LYS A 143 25.23 10.07 18.53
CA LYS A 143 25.41 9.28 19.77
C LYS A 143 25.49 7.77 19.51
N SER A 144 25.13 7.32 18.30
CA SER A 144 25.15 5.91 17.90
C SER A 144 26.42 5.51 17.11
N GLU A 145 27.33 6.44 16.84
CA GLU A 145 28.70 6.22 16.37
C GLU A 145 29.66 6.16 17.56
#